data_9802bc381b055aa7cacf4461ce7b3883
#
_entry.id   9802bc381b055aa7cacf4461ce7b3883
#
_cell.length_a   1.000
_cell.length_b   1.000
_cell.length_c   1.000
_cell.angle_alpha   90.00
_cell.angle_beta   90.00
_cell.angle_gamma   90.00
#
_symmetry.space_group_name_H-M   'P 1'
#
loop_
_entity.id
_entity.type
_entity.pdbx_description
1 polymer ?
#
loop_
_entity_poly.entity_id
_entity_poly.type
_entity_poly.pdbx_seq_one_letter_code
_entity_poly.pdbx_strand_id
1 'polypeptide(L)'
;RSLVGSEMCIRDRRRGYEKETNTVAKDVLNNIIKNAEIARDEAVPICQDTGMAVVFLKIGQDVHISGGLLCDAVNEGVRRGYKNGYLRKSVVADPVRRGNTGDNTPAIIHTEIVEGDNIEITIAPKGFGSENMSAVKMLKPSDGLEGIIDFVVDTVKNAGGNPCPPLVIGLSLIHISEPTRLRCIS
;
A
#
# COMPACT_ATOMS: atom_id res chain seq x y z
N ARG A 1 11.63 0.97 -11.41
CA ARG A 1 10.24 0.54 -11.67
C ARG A 1 10.10 -0.92 -11.24
N SER A 2 9.67 -1.17 -10.02
CA SER A 2 9.37 -2.53 -9.58
C SER A 2 7.86 -2.73 -9.62
N LEU A 3 7.38 -3.50 -10.59
CA LEU A 3 6.00 -3.99 -10.69
C LEU A 3 5.83 -5.34 -9.98
N VAL A 4 6.71 -5.66 -9.03
CA VAL A 4 6.78 -7.01 -8.40
C VAL A 4 5.44 -7.44 -7.80
N GLY A 5 4.70 -6.53 -7.18
CA GLY A 5 3.37 -6.85 -6.64
C GLY A 5 2.33 -7.17 -7.72
N SER A 6 2.35 -6.44 -8.84
CA SER A 6 1.38 -6.65 -9.93
C SER A 6 1.62 -7.97 -10.68
N GLU A 7 2.87 -8.36 -10.91
CA GLU A 7 3.19 -9.63 -11.59
C GLU A 7 2.80 -10.84 -10.76
N MET A 8 3.03 -10.80 -9.44
CA MET A 8 2.62 -11.87 -8.54
C MET A 8 1.08 -12.00 -8.50
N CYS A 9 0.37 -10.89 -8.40
CA CYS A 9 -1.08 -10.86 -8.45
C CYS A 9 -1.65 -11.37 -9.77
N ILE A 10 -1.04 -11.03 -10.91
CA ILE A 10 -1.46 -11.51 -12.24
C ILE A 10 -1.28 -13.02 -12.33
N ARG A 11 -0.15 -13.56 -11.86
CA ARG A 11 0.11 -15.00 -11.88
C ARG A 11 -0.90 -15.79 -11.06
N ASP A 12 -1.24 -15.30 -9.87
CA ASP A 12 -2.22 -15.98 -9.03
C ASP A 12 -3.63 -15.93 -9.61
N ARG A 13 -4.01 -14.81 -10.25
CA ARG A 13 -5.29 -14.69 -10.96
C ARG A 13 -5.37 -15.61 -12.18
N ARG A 14 -4.29 -15.77 -12.95
CA ARG A 14 -4.24 -16.75 -14.05
C ARG A 14 -4.41 -18.16 -13.55
N ARG A 15 -3.74 -18.56 -12.46
CA ARG A 15 -3.93 -19.86 -11.81
C ARG A 15 -5.37 -20.06 -11.29
N GLY A 16 -5.97 -18.99 -10.76
CA GLY A 16 -7.39 -18.99 -10.36
C GLY A 16 -8.31 -19.21 -11.55
N TYR A 17 -8.09 -18.51 -12.66
CA TYR A 17 -8.85 -18.64 -13.89
C TYR A 17 -8.81 -20.07 -14.46
N GLU A 18 -7.66 -20.72 -14.44
CA GLU A 18 -7.49 -22.10 -14.91
C GLU A 18 -8.29 -23.11 -14.07
N LYS A 19 -8.42 -22.86 -12.77
CA LYS A 19 -9.11 -23.75 -11.82
C LYS A 19 -10.60 -23.43 -11.65
N GLU A 20 -11.03 -22.24 -12.03
CA GLU A 20 -12.40 -21.82 -11.85
C GLU A 20 -13.33 -22.59 -12.80
N THR A 21 -14.49 -22.98 -12.30
CA THR A 21 -15.51 -23.71 -13.06
C THR A 21 -16.74 -22.87 -13.38
N ASN A 22 -17.00 -21.83 -12.57
CA ASN A 22 -18.10 -20.92 -12.78
C ASN A 22 -17.79 -19.95 -13.92
N THR A 23 -18.65 -19.88 -14.93
CA THR A 23 -18.46 -19.04 -16.13
C THR A 23 -18.37 -17.56 -15.78
N VAL A 24 -19.25 -17.06 -14.91
CA VAL A 24 -19.26 -15.64 -14.49
C VAL A 24 -17.97 -15.28 -13.75
N ALA A 25 -17.52 -16.14 -12.85
CA ALA A 25 -16.26 -15.94 -12.13
C ALA A 25 -15.05 -15.95 -13.07
N LYS A 26 -15.06 -16.82 -14.10
CA LYS A 26 -14.04 -16.81 -15.17
C LYS A 26 -14.02 -15.51 -15.95
N ASP A 27 -15.17 -14.99 -16.33
CA ASP A 27 -15.25 -13.73 -17.05
C ASP A 27 -14.72 -12.55 -16.21
N VAL A 28 -15.04 -12.52 -14.91
CA VAL A 28 -14.50 -11.53 -13.96
C VAL A 28 -12.98 -11.64 -13.87
N LEU A 29 -12.44 -12.84 -13.66
CA LEU A 29 -11.00 -13.07 -13.59
C LEU A 29 -10.28 -12.66 -14.88
N ASN A 30 -10.88 -12.98 -16.05
CA ASN A 30 -10.33 -12.60 -17.34
C ASN A 30 -10.28 -11.07 -17.51
N ASN A 31 -11.33 -10.36 -17.12
CA ASN A 31 -11.35 -8.90 -17.15
C ASN A 31 -10.30 -8.28 -16.25
N ILE A 32 -10.09 -8.83 -15.05
CA ILE A 32 -9.04 -8.39 -14.12
C ILE A 32 -7.65 -8.61 -14.71
N ILE A 33 -7.42 -9.76 -15.36
CA ILE A 33 -6.14 -10.07 -16.01
C ILE A 33 -5.88 -9.08 -17.17
N LYS A 34 -6.86 -8.88 -18.04
CA LYS A 34 -6.76 -7.92 -19.15
C LYS A 34 -6.49 -6.49 -18.65
N ASN A 35 -7.17 -6.06 -17.59
CA ASN A 35 -6.94 -4.74 -17.01
C ASN A 35 -5.49 -4.60 -16.50
N ALA A 36 -4.93 -5.63 -15.89
CA ALA A 36 -3.56 -5.62 -15.44
C ALA A 36 -2.54 -5.60 -16.59
N GLU A 37 -2.85 -6.27 -17.71
CA GLU A 37 -2.04 -6.25 -18.94
C GLU A 37 -2.05 -4.84 -19.57
N ILE A 38 -3.21 -4.22 -19.71
CA ILE A 38 -3.35 -2.85 -20.21
C ILE A 38 -2.57 -1.87 -19.32
N ALA A 39 -2.74 -1.96 -18.00
CA ALA A 39 -2.05 -1.09 -17.06
C ALA A 39 -0.52 -1.18 -17.19
N ARG A 40 0.00 -2.39 -17.42
CA ARG A 40 1.43 -2.61 -17.65
C ARG A 40 1.90 -2.04 -19.00
N ASP A 41 1.16 -2.35 -20.07
CA ASP A 41 1.58 -2.06 -21.46
C ASP A 41 1.47 -0.55 -21.76
N GLU A 42 0.48 0.11 -21.19
CA GLU A 42 0.27 1.56 -21.33
C GLU A 42 0.92 2.39 -20.20
N ALA A 43 1.54 1.73 -19.21
CA ALA A 43 2.15 2.36 -18.04
C ALA A 43 1.19 3.29 -17.26
N VAL A 44 -0.07 2.89 -17.14
CA VAL A 44 -1.11 3.59 -16.39
C VAL A 44 -1.44 2.86 -15.09
N PRO A 45 -2.08 3.54 -14.10
CA PRO A 45 -2.54 2.88 -12.87
C PRO A 45 -3.55 1.76 -13.15
N ILE A 46 -3.48 0.69 -12.35
CA ILE A 46 -4.37 -0.47 -12.50
C ILE A 46 -5.82 -0.17 -12.11
N CYS A 47 -6.04 0.84 -11.26
CA CYS A 47 -7.36 1.32 -10.89
C CYS A 47 -7.32 2.80 -10.50
N GLN A 48 -8.51 3.40 -10.32
CA GLN A 48 -8.66 4.81 -9.95
C GLN A 48 -8.20 5.14 -8.53
N ASP A 49 -8.09 4.17 -7.62
CA ASP A 49 -7.60 4.40 -6.27
C ASP A 49 -6.08 4.31 -6.24
N THR A 50 -5.43 5.43 -6.49
CA THR A 50 -3.98 5.58 -6.38
C THR A 50 -3.53 6.00 -4.98
N GLY A 51 -4.48 6.18 -4.07
CA GLY A 51 -4.29 6.33 -2.63
C GLY A 51 -3.40 7.49 -2.21
N MET A 52 -2.66 7.27 -1.12
CA MET A 52 -1.61 8.16 -0.63
C MET A 52 -0.22 7.60 -0.93
N ALA A 53 0.78 8.45 -0.96
CA ALA A 53 2.18 8.02 -1.07
C ALA A 53 2.71 7.63 0.31
N VAL A 54 3.17 6.38 0.45
CA VAL A 54 4.00 5.95 1.57
C VAL A 54 5.43 5.85 1.07
N VAL A 55 6.32 6.59 1.70
CA VAL A 55 7.71 6.74 1.27
C VAL A 55 8.61 6.15 2.35
N PHE A 56 9.38 5.15 2.00
CA PHE A 56 10.40 4.56 2.85
C PHE A 56 11.76 5.05 2.40
N LEU A 57 12.47 5.71 3.32
CA LEU A 57 13.81 6.26 3.09
C LEU A 57 14.82 5.47 3.93
N LYS A 58 15.80 4.85 3.29
CA LYS A 58 17.02 4.42 3.96
C LYS A 58 18.11 5.43 3.64
N ILE A 59 18.60 6.08 4.66
CA ILE A 59 19.58 7.16 4.54
C ILE A 59 20.90 6.68 5.15
N GLY A 60 21.94 6.69 4.34
CA GLY A 60 23.29 6.36 4.80
C GLY A 60 23.75 7.32 5.91
N GLN A 61 24.44 6.79 6.92
CA GLN A 61 24.95 7.55 8.06
C GLN A 61 25.83 8.75 7.65
N ASP A 62 26.53 8.62 6.52
CA ASP A 62 27.45 9.64 6.00
C ASP A 62 26.79 10.58 4.98
N VAL A 63 25.48 10.48 4.77
CA VAL A 63 24.73 11.36 3.88
C VAL A 63 24.56 12.72 4.52
N HIS A 64 24.92 13.78 3.80
CA HIS A 64 24.62 15.15 4.16
C HIS A 64 23.51 15.72 3.27
N ILE A 65 22.40 16.12 3.88
CA ILE A 65 21.26 16.73 3.18
C ILE A 65 21.38 18.25 3.30
N SER A 66 21.40 18.95 2.16
CA SER A 66 21.50 20.40 2.10
C SER A 66 20.41 20.99 1.19
N GLY A 67 20.13 22.29 1.34
CA GLY A 67 19.21 23.01 0.47
C GLY A 67 17.74 23.02 0.91
N GLY A 68 17.42 22.46 2.09
CA GLY A 68 16.08 22.49 2.65
C GLY A 68 15.71 21.24 3.47
N LEU A 69 14.47 21.19 3.92
CA LEU A 69 13.98 20.03 4.69
C LEU A 69 13.71 18.84 3.77
N LEU A 70 14.19 17.68 4.16
CA LEU A 70 13.96 16.43 3.43
C LEU A 70 12.47 16.13 3.24
N CYS A 71 11.66 16.37 4.27
CA CYS A 71 10.21 16.15 4.19
C CYS A 71 9.55 17.05 3.14
N ASP A 72 10.00 18.29 3.00
CA ASP A 72 9.47 19.23 1.99
C ASP A 72 9.84 18.78 0.58
N ALA A 73 11.08 18.30 0.40
CA ALA A 73 11.54 17.77 -0.88
C ALA A 73 10.76 16.50 -1.29
N VAL A 74 10.48 15.61 -0.34
CA VAL A 74 9.66 14.42 -0.58
C VAL A 74 8.23 14.80 -0.95
N ASN A 75 7.61 15.71 -0.20
CA ASN A 75 6.25 16.16 -0.50
C ASN A 75 6.15 16.88 -1.85
N GLU A 76 7.16 17.67 -2.22
CA GLU A 76 7.22 18.27 -3.55
C GLU A 76 7.34 17.20 -4.65
N GLY A 77 8.14 16.16 -4.43
CA GLY A 77 8.22 15.01 -5.34
C GLY A 77 6.87 14.32 -5.50
N VAL A 78 6.14 14.09 -4.41
CA VAL A 78 4.78 13.51 -4.44
C VAL A 78 3.82 14.40 -5.20
N ARG A 79 3.79 15.70 -4.90
CA ARG A 79 2.93 16.68 -5.60
C ARG A 79 3.14 16.65 -7.11
N ARG A 80 4.40 16.67 -7.54
CA ARG A 80 4.76 16.60 -8.98
C ARG A 80 4.38 15.25 -9.58
N GLY A 81 4.66 14.15 -8.87
CA GLY A 81 4.37 12.81 -9.33
C GLY A 81 2.87 12.59 -9.57
N TYR A 82 2.03 12.97 -8.61
CA TYR A 82 0.58 12.85 -8.74
C TYR A 82 -0.02 13.79 -9.80
N LYS A 83 0.55 15.00 -9.95
CA LYS A 83 0.12 15.93 -10.99
C LYS A 83 0.50 15.44 -12.40
N ASN A 84 1.76 15.09 -12.61
CA ASN A 84 2.29 14.73 -13.91
C ASN A 84 1.85 13.32 -14.36
N GLY A 85 1.57 12.43 -13.41
CA GLY A 85 1.04 11.09 -13.66
C GLY A 85 -0.49 11.06 -13.80
N TYR A 86 -1.17 12.21 -13.69
CA TYR A 86 -2.63 12.29 -13.69
C TYR A 86 -3.30 11.36 -12.67
N LEU A 87 -2.63 11.16 -11.52
CA LEU A 87 -3.10 10.27 -10.49
C LEU A 87 -4.20 10.93 -9.65
N ARG A 88 -5.13 10.13 -9.12
CA ARG A 88 -6.19 10.61 -8.24
C ARG A 88 -5.60 11.15 -6.94
N LYS A 89 -5.99 12.36 -6.57
CA LYS A 89 -5.60 13.01 -5.32
C LYS A 89 -6.64 12.72 -4.26
N SER A 90 -6.33 11.82 -3.35
CA SER A 90 -7.29 11.28 -2.37
C SER A 90 -7.04 11.76 -0.95
N VAL A 91 -5.91 12.45 -0.69
CA VAL A 91 -5.54 12.91 0.66
C VAL A 91 -6.43 14.07 1.10
N VAL A 92 -6.95 13.98 2.32
CA VAL A 92 -7.73 15.02 2.96
C VAL A 92 -6.93 15.69 4.08
N ALA A 93 -7.12 16.98 4.25
CA ALA A 93 -6.43 17.77 5.27
C ALA A 93 -6.96 17.50 6.68
N ASP A 94 -8.22 17.05 6.78
CA ASP A 94 -8.88 16.80 8.06
C ASP A 94 -9.85 15.63 7.91
N PRO A 95 -9.83 14.64 8.83
CA PRO A 95 -10.63 13.43 8.70
C PRO A 95 -12.13 13.66 8.89
N VAL A 96 -12.53 14.71 9.58
CA VAL A 96 -13.93 15.04 9.87
C VAL A 96 -14.52 15.96 8.80
N ARG A 97 -13.84 17.05 8.51
CA ARG A 97 -14.28 18.05 7.51
C ARG A 97 -14.01 17.59 6.08
N ARG A 98 -13.08 16.67 5.89
CA ARG A 98 -12.74 16.00 4.64
C ARG A 98 -12.37 16.92 3.47
N GLY A 99 -11.85 18.11 3.76
CA GLY A 99 -11.29 19.01 2.74
C GLY A 99 -10.11 18.35 2.03
N ASN A 100 -10.16 18.23 0.71
CA ASN A 100 -9.06 17.65 -0.06
C ASN A 100 -7.86 18.61 -0.09
N THR A 101 -6.64 18.10 0.01
CA THR A 101 -5.42 18.92 -0.03
C THR A 101 -5.12 19.47 -1.42
N GLY A 102 -5.68 18.86 -2.46
CA GLY A 102 -5.55 19.30 -3.85
C GLY A 102 -4.26 18.85 -4.54
N ASP A 103 -3.29 18.33 -3.80
CA ASP A 103 -1.96 17.94 -4.30
C ASP A 103 -1.49 16.55 -3.82
N ASN A 104 -2.33 15.86 -3.07
CA ASN A 104 -2.09 14.54 -2.48
C ASN A 104 -0.94 14.50 -1.45
N THR A 105 -0.65 15.61 -0.81
CA THR A 105 0.30 15.71 0.32
C THR A 105 -0.46 15.91 1.63
N PRO A 106 0.17 15.63 2.80
CA PRO A 106 1.51 15.11 2.97
C PRO A 106 1.62 13.61 2.62
N ALA A 107 2.81 13.16 2.26
CA ALA A 107 3.15 11.75 2.22
C ALA A 107 3.36 11.19 3.62
N ILE A 108 3.18 9.87 3.78
CA ILE A 108 3.67 9.16 4.96
C ILE A 108 5.14 8.84 4.72
N ILE A 109 6.03 9.32 5.59
CA ILE A 109 7.48 9.17 5.41
C ILE A 109 8.03 8.35 6.58
N HIS A 110 8.63 7.21 6.24
CA HIS A 110 9.37 6.36 7.17
C HIS A 110 10.85 6.48 6.85
N THR A 111 11.66 6.79 7.87
CA THR A 111 13.11 6.97 7.71
C THR A 111 13.86 5.98 8.56
N GLU A 112 14.82 5.30 7.95
CA GLU A 112 15.79 4.39 8.59
C GLU A 112 17.20 4.90 8.30
N ILE A 113 18.05 5.01 9.32
CA ILE A 113 19.47 5.31 9.14
C ILE A 113 20.21 3.99 8.99
N VAL A 114 21.02 3.87 7.95
CA VAL A 114 21.80 2.69 7.60
C VAL A 114 23.26 3.05 7.40
N GLU A 115 24.15 2.09 7.28
CA GLU A 115 25.56 2.31 6.95
C GLU A 115 25.72 2.86 5.53
N GLY A 116 26.73 3.71 5.31
CA GLY A 116 27.13 4.21 4.00
C GLY A 116 26.71 5.64 3.70
N ASP A 117 26.79 6.00 2.43
CA ASP A 117 26.66 7.35 1.90
C ASP A 117 25.54 7.48 0.83
N ASN A 118 24.68 6.48 0.73
CA ASN A 118 23.62 6.45 -0.27
C ASN A 118 22.24 6.66 0.35
N ILE A 119 21.27 7.06 -0.49
CA ILE A 119 19.85 7.11 -0.12
C ILE A 119 19.11 6.10 -1.00
N GLU A 120 18.39 5.18 -0.36
CA GLU A 120 17.44 4.29 -1.02
C GLU A 120 16.02 4.81 -0.77
N ILE A 121 15.24 4.97 -1.84
CA ILE A 121 13.86 5.46 -1.76
C ILE A 121 12.93 4.39 -2.32
N THR A 122 12.01 3.91 -1.48
CA THR A 122 10.93 3.03 -1.90
C THR A 122 9.60 3.77 -1.76
N ILE A 123 8.82 3.83 -2.83
CA ILE A 123 7.51 4.49 -2.84
C ILE A 123 6.42 3.43 -3.05
N ALA A 124 5.47 3.39 -2.13
CA ALA A 124 4.30 2.54 -2.19
C ALA A 124 3.04 3.41 -2.25
N PRO A 125 2.36 3.53 -3.39
CA PRO A 125 1.01 4.08 -3.43
C PRO A 125 0.07 3.17 -2.67
N LYS A 126 -0.55 3.67 -1.60
CA LYS A 126 -1.40 2.89 -0.70
C LYS A 126 -2.85 3.30 -0.84
N GLY A 127 -3.67 2.40 -1.40
CA GLY A 127 -5.11 2.61 -1.53
C GLY A 127 -5.82 2.62 -0.16
N PHE A 128 -6.86 3.44 -0.04
CA PHE A 128 -7.60 3.59 1.22
C PHE A 128 -8.56 2.44 1.51
N GLY A 129 -8.98 1.67 0.51
CA GLY A 129 -9.87 0.53 0.71
C GLY A 129 -9.28 -0.53 1.64
N SER A 130 -8.01 -0.87 1.45
CA SER A 130 -7.30 -1.80 2.34
C SER A 130 -6.86 -1.14 3.65
N GLU A 131 -6.48 0.13 3.63
CA GLU A 131 -6.08 0.86 4.84
C GLU A 131 -7.21 0.94 5.86
N ASN A 132 -8.42 1.23 5.40
CA ASN A 132 -9.61 1.32 6.25
C ASN A 132 -10.02 -0.02 6.87
N MET A 133 -9.48 -1.13 6.39
CA MET A 133 -9.72 -2.48 6.95
C MET A 133 -8.64 -2.93 7.93
N SER A 134 -7.64 -2.09 8.20
CA SER A 134 -6.65 -2.34 9.25
C SER A 134 -7.33 -2.33 10.62
N ALA A 135 -6.91 -3.24 11.48
CA ALA A 135 -7.46 -3.37 12.83
C ALA A 135 -6.36 -3.56 13.87
N VAL A 136 -6.63 -3.08 15.07
CA VAL A 136 -5.76 -3.21 16.24
C VAL A 136 -6.57 -3.80 17.38
N LYS A 137 -6.00 -4.78 18.09
CA LYS A 137 -6.62 -5.37 19.28
C LYS A 137 -5.56 -5.63 20.35
N MET A 138 -5.87 -5.22 21.56
CA MET A 138 -5.08 -5.58 22.72
C MET A 138 -5.51 -6.95 23.23
N LEU A 139 -4.63 -7.93 23.09
CA LEU A 139 -4.85 -9.30 23.58
C LEU A 139 -4.22 -9.46 24.95
N LYS A 140 -4.81 -10.32 25.78
CA LYS A 140 -4.20 -10.75 27.05
C LYS A 140 -3.25 -11.91 26.78
N PRO A 141 -2.20 -12.10 27.58
CA PRO A 141 -1.33 -13.27 27.45
C PRO A 141 -2.08 -14.62 27.52
N SER A 142 -3.20 -14.65 28.25
CA SER A 142 -4.07 -15.82 28.35
C SER A 142 -4.81 -16.18 27.05
N ASP A 143 -4.97 -15.23 26.11
CA ASP A 143 -5.64 -15.49 24.83
C ASP A 143 -4.76 -16.35 23.90
N GLY A 144 -3.45 -16.35 24.13
CA GLY A 144 -2.51 -17.23 23.46
C GLY A 144 -2.52 -17.11 21.94
N LEU A 145 -2.03 -18.15 21.28
CA LEU A 145 -1.98 -18.24 19.83
C LEU A 145 -3.38 -18.25 19.18
N GLU A 146 -4.32 -18.93 19.81
CA GLU A 146 -5.70 -19.04 19.31
C GLU A 146 -6.36 -17.66 19.24
N GLY A 147 -6.19 -16.81 20.27
CA GLY A 147 -6.73 -15.46 20.25
C GLY A 147 -6.13 -14.58 19.14
N ILE A 148 -4.86 -14.80 18.76
CA ILE A 148 -4.24 -14.14 17.63
C ILE A 148 -4.86 -14.61 16.32
N ILE A 149 -4.98 -15.91 16.13
CA ILE A 149 -5.56 -16.53 14.93
C ILE A 149 -7.00 -16.05 14.74
N ASP A 150 -7.81 -16.11 15.77
CA ASP A 150 -9.21 -15.67 15.74
C ASP A 150 -9.31 -14.20 15.34
N PHE A 151 -8.48 -13.34 15.93
CA PHE A 151 -8.47 -11.91 15.56
C PHE A 151 -8.10 -11.67 14.10
N VAL A 152 -7.10 -12.37 13.57
CA VAL A 152 -6.70 -12.26 12.16
C VAL A 152 -7.83 -12.73 11.24
N VAL A 153 -8.39 -13.91 11.53
CA VAL A 153 -9.48 -14.50 10.72
C VAL A 153 -10.72 -13.60 10.72
N ASP A 154 -11.11 -13.08 11.88
CA ASP A 154 -12.26 -12.19 12.00
C ASP A 154 -12.03 -10.86 11.27
N THR A 155 -10.83 -10.30 11.36
CA THR A 155 -10.46 -9.08 10.63
C THR A 155 -10.59 -9.28 9.12
N VAL A 156 -10.07 -10.40 8.60
CA VAL A 156 -10.16 -10.72 7.17
C VAL A 156 -11.61 -10.95 6.73
N LYS A 157 -12.40 -11.70 7.52
CA LYS A 157 -13.81 -11.92 7.22
C LYS A 157 -14.60 -10.61 7.17
N ASN A 158 -14.38 -9.73 8.16
CA ASN A 158 -15.07 -8.44 8.24
C ASN A 158 -14.64 -7.46 7.15
N ALA A 159 -13.41 -7.55 6.66
CA ALA A 159 -12.92 -6.74 5.56
C ALA A 159 -13.65 -7.06 4.23
N GLY A 160 -14.03 -8.31 4.02
CA GLY A 160 -14.73 -8.74 2.81
C GLY A 160 -13.99 -8.37 1.53
N GLY A 161 -14.70 -7.76 0.59
CA GLY A 161 -14.13 -7.31 -0.70
C GLY A 161 -13.51 -5.91 -0.69
N ASN A 162 -13.58 -5.16 0.42
CA ASN A 162 -13.11 -3.77 0.48
C ASN A 162 -11.62 -3.59 0.17
N PRO A 163 -10.71 -4.51 0.59
CA PRO A 163 -9.29 -4.38 0.28
C PRO A 163 -8.88 -4.79 -1.14
N CYS A 164 -9.83 -5.09 -2.02
CA CYS A 164 -9.57 -5.54 -3.40
C CYS A 164 -8.74 -6.83 -3.46
N PRO A 165 -9.34 -8.01 -3.28
CA PRO A 165 -8.65 -9.31 -3.32
C PRO A 165 -7.83 -9.52 -4.61
N PRO A 166 -6.73 -10.30 -4.54
CA PRO A 166 -6.24 -11.10 -3.42
C PRO A 166 -5.61 -10.27 -2.32
N LEU A 167 -5.81 -10.70 -1.05
CA LEU A 167 -5.33 -9.97 0.12
C LEU A 167 -3.90 -10.36 0.48
N VAL A 168 -3.13 -9.37 0.91
CA VAL A 168 -1.85 -9.56 1.60
C VAL A 168 -2.01 -9.04 3.02
N ILE A 169 -1.74 -9.90 4.01
CA ILE A 169 -1.92 -9.58 5.42
C ILE A 169 -0.56 -9.24 6.03
N GLY A 170 -0.44 -8.02 6.54
CA GLY A 170 0.67 -7.62 7.39
C GLY A 170 0.26 -7.77 8.86
N LEU A 171 1.02 -8.52 9.64
CA LEU A 171 0.77 -8.73 11.06
C LEU A 171 1.98 -8.27 11.88
N SER A 172 1.72 -7.47 12.92
CA SER A 172 2.69 -7.15 13.96
C SER A 172 2.12 -7.53 15.32
N LEU A 173 2.94 -8.15 16.16
CA LEU A 173 2.54 -8.61 17.50
C LEU A 173 3.14 -7.77 18.63
N ILE A 174 4.05 -6.84 18.33
CA ILE A 174 4.82 -6.10 19.33
C ILE A 174 4.82 -4.63 18.96
N HIS A 175 4.56 -3.76 19.94
CA HIS A 175 4.71 -2.31 19.85
C HIS A 175 4.02 -1.61 18.67
N ILE A 176 2.78 -1.25 18.88
CA ILE A 176 1.97 -0.44 17.95
C ILE A 176 2.60 0.95 17.70
N SER A 177 3.42 1.43 18.64
CA SER A 177 4.08 2.72 18.58
C SER A 177 5.43 2.74 17.86
N GLU A 178 6.02 1.60 17.59
CA GLU A 178 7.21 1.55 16.73
C GLU A 178 6.77 1.70 15.26
N PRO A 179 7.54 2.42 14.43
CA PRO A 179 7.33 2.39 12.98
C PRO A 179 7.62 0.97 12.51
N THR A 180 6.61 0.15 12.67
CA THR A 180 6.66 -1.24 12.27
C THR A 180 6.96 -1.24 10.78
N ARG A 181 7.96 -1.99 10.39
CA ARG A 181 8.22 -2.29 8.98
C ARG A 181 6.96 -2.88 8.39
N LEU A 182 6.05 -2.01 7.96
CA LEU A 182 4.86 -2.42 7.24
C LEU A 182 5.34 -3.00 5.90
N ARG A 183 5.63 -4.28 5.92
CA ARG A 183 5.64 -5.08 4.69
C ARG A 183 4.19 -5.34 4.27
N CYS A 184 3.46 -4.27 4.06
CA CYS A 184 2.20 -4.35 3.35
C CYS A 184 2.53 -4.13 1.88
N ILE A 185 2.79 -5.20 1.18
CA ILE A 185 2.80 -5.22 -0.26
C ILE A 185 1.42 -5.74 -0.65
N SER A 186 0.55 -4.83 -1.05
CA SER A 186 -0.69 -5.18 -1.74
C SER A 186 -0.40 -5.53 -3.19
#